data_8859f8ef414d51311f68352ae8457e6f
#
_entry.id   8859f8ef414d51311f68352ae8457e6f
#
_cell.length_a   1.000
_cell.length_b   1.000
_cell.length_c   1.000
_cell.angle_alpha   90.00
_cell.angle_beta   90.00
_cell.angle_gamma   90.00
#
_symmetry.space_group_name_H-M   'P 1'
#
loop_
_entity.id
_entity.type
_entity.pdbx_description
1 polymer ?
#
loop_
_entity_poly.entity_id
_entity_poly.type
_entity_poly.pdbx_seq_one_letter_code
_entity_poly.pdbx_strand_id
1 'polypeptide(L)'
;FSFTMESGDIVYGLGEANRGINKRGYLYTSNCTDDNMHTEGKVSLYAAHNFILVSNTARSFGMYFDYPSVITFDIGYTKSDLMTVTCDEADLTLYVIDGKDPLDIVKQFRKIIGQSYIPPKYAFGFGQSRWGYVTHDDFRKVVREHREHHVPLDMIYMDIDYMDHYKDFT
;
A
#
# COMPACT_ATOMS: atom_id res chain seq x y z
N PHE A 1 -2.15 -17.66 13.26
CA PHE A 1 -1.24 -18.37 12.34
C PHE A 1 0.19 -18.07 12.70
N SER A 2 1.07 -19.08 12.67
CA SER A 2 2.51 -18.89 12.88
C SER A 2 3.33 -19.66 11.84
N PHE A 3 4.45 -19.07 11.46
CA PHE A 3 5.39 -19.62 10.48
C PHE A 3 6.83 -19.42 10.97
N THR A 4 7.63 -20.50 10.96
CA THR A 4 9.05 -20.42 11.31
C THR A 4 9.86 -19.92 10.11
N MET A 5 10.54 -18.80 10.28
CA MET A 5 11.39 -18.18 9.26
C MET A 5 12.83 -18.72 9.34
N GLU A 6 13.44 -18.91 8.20
CA GLU A 6 14.88 -19.19 8.09
C GLU A 6 15.71 -17.89 8.20
N SER A 7 16.97 -18.01 8.57
CA SER A 7 17.84 -16.85 8.77
C SER A 7 17.99 -15.95 7.52
N GLY A 8 17.92 -16.56 6.33
CA GLY A 8 18.02 -15.85 5.03
C GLY A 8 16.71 -15.38 4.46
N ASP A 9 15.58 -15.57 5.13
CA ASP A 9 14.27 -15.13 4.61
C ASP A 9 14.16 -13.61 4.60
N ILE A 10 13.79 -13.08 3.44
CA ILE A 10 13.38 -11.69 3.24
C ILE A 10 11.87 -11.70 3.05
N VAL A 11 11.18 -10.80 3.71
CA VAL A 11 9.72 -10.67 3.65
C VAL A 11 9.34 -9.36 2.99
N TYR A 12 8.56 -9.42 1.92
CA TYR A 12 8.04 -8.28 1.17
C TYR A 12 6.52 -8.20 1.31
N GLY A 13 5.93 -7.04 1.04
CA GLY A 13 4.49 -6.86 0.94
C GLY A 13 3.88 -5.88 1.94
N LEU A 14 2.65 -6.13 2.39
CA LEU A 14 1.83 -5.38 3.33
C LEU A 14 1.33 -4.01 2.86
N GLY A 15 1.59 -3.63 1.59
CA GLY A 15 1.15 -2.34 1.06
C GLY A 15 2.05 -1.18 1.47
N GLU A 16 1.44 -0.06 1.83
CA GLU A 16 2.15 1.18 2.13
C GLU A 16 2.73 1.15 3.55
N ALA A 17 4.05 1.36 3.66
CA ALA A 17 4.74 1.47 4.94
C ALA A 17 6.05 2.25 4.75
N ASN A 18 6.42 3.08 5.72
CA ASN A 18 7.64 3.89 5.69
C ASN A 18 8.92 3.09 5.87
N ARG A 19 8.85 1.98 6.60
CA ARG A 19 9.99 1.08 6.81
C ARG A 19 10.43 0.43 5.51
N GLY A 20 11.67 0.01 5.43
CA GLY A 20 12.28 -0.53 4.23
C GLY A 20 11.52 -1.68 3.55
N ILE A 21 12.01 -2.11 2.39
CA ILE A 21 11.39 -3.16 1.58
C ILE A 21 11.30 -4.49 2.32
N ASN A 22 12.34 -4.88 3.04
CA ASN A 22 12.32 -6.06 3.89
C ASN A 22 11.52 -5.77 5.17
N LYS A 23 10.43 -6.49 5.36
CA LYS A 23 9.50 -6.31 6.48
C LYS A 23 9.94 -7.07 7.75
N ARG A 24 10.98 -7.89 7.68
CA ARG A 24 11.47 -8.67 8.81
C ARG A 24 12.02 -7.78 9.93
N GLY A 25 11.80 -8.18 11.17
CA GLY A 25 12.24 -7.49 12.40
C GLY A 25 11.25 -6.43 12.90
N TYR A 26 10.04 -6.37 12.35
CA TYR A 26 9.05 -5.36 12.69
C TYR A 26 7.67 -5.92 12.93
N LEU A 27 6.86 -5.11 13.63
CA LEU A 27 5.43 -5.30 13.82
C LEU A 27 4.67 -4.38 12.85
N TYR A 28 3.65 -4.90 12.17
CA TYR A 28 2.77 -4.15 11.27
C TYR A 28 1.31 -4.41 11.62
N THR A 29 0.49 -3.39 11.44
CA THR A 29 -0.96 -3.52 11.48
C THR A 29 -1.51 -3.27 10.08
N SER A 30 -2.11 -4.27 9.47
CA SER A 30 -2.80 -4.11 8.19
C SER A 30 -4.17 -3.50 8.44
N ASN A 31 -4.23 -2.18 8.29
CA ASN A 31 -5.40 -1.35 8.48
C ASN A 31 -5.17 -0.01 7.75
N CYS A 32 -6.10 0.39 6.89
CA CYS A 32 -6.00 1.69 6.22
C CYS A 32 -6.23 2.81 7.24
N THR A 33 -5.24 3.69 7.41
CA THR A 33 -5.25 4.74 8.43
C THR A 33 -5.02 6.10 7.78
N ASP A 34 -5.95 7.03 7.99
CA ASP A 34 -5.77 8.45 7.63
C ASP A 34 -4.97 9.15 8.75
N ASP A 35 -3.69 9.32 8.51
CA ASP A 35 -2.77 9.91 9.47
C ASP A 35 -1.70 10.72 8.74
N ASN A 36 -1.61 12.01 9.02
CA ASN A 36 -0.63 12.92 8.42
C ASN A 36 0.73 12.92 9.13
N MET A 37 0.88 12.18 10.23
CA MET A 37 2.13 12.06 10.99
C MET A 37 2.94 10.85 10.53
N HIS A 38 3.53 10.94 9.36
CA HIS A 38 4.26 9.84 8.69
C HIS A 38 5.67 9.66 9.27
N THR A 39 5.76 9.15 10.50
CA THR A 39 7.04 8.80 11.10
C THR A 39 7.52 7.45 10.60
N GLU A 40 8.85 7.20 10.67
CA GLU A 40 9.46 5.92 10.28
C GLU A 40 8.87 4.72 11.04
N GLY A 41 8.47 4.94 12.29
CA GLY A 41 7.89 3.91 13.15
C GLY A 41 6.43 3.56 12.88
N LYS A 42 5.73 4.22 11.95
CA LYS A 42 4.32 3.92 11.65
C LYS A 42 4.14 2.48 11.20
N VAL A 43 3.17 1.83 11.83
CA VAL A 43 2.82 0.42 11.55
C VAL A 43 1.72 0.28 10.51
N SER A 44 1.05 1.37 10.17
CA SER A 44 -0.08 1.44 9.23
C SER A 44 -0.11 2.81 8.55
N LEU A 45 -0.47 2.85 7.27
CA LEU A 45 -0.69 4.05 6.47
C LEU A 45 -2.00 3.93 5.66
N TYR A 46 -2.13 4.68 4.56
CA TYR A 46 -3.39 4.76 3.77
C TYR A 46 -3.74 3.49 3.03
N ALA A 47 -2.75 2.70 2.56
CA ALA A 47 -2.99 1.50 1.77
C ALA A 47 -2.41 0.27 2.46
N ALA A 48 -3.28 -0.66 2.82
CA ALA A 48 -2.92 -1.94 3.44
C ALA A 48 -3.30 -3.11 2.52
N HIS A 49 -2.39 -4.07 2.38
CA HIS A 49 -2.61 -5.29 1.62
C HIS A 49 -2.16 -6.50 2.42
N ASN A 50 -3.05 -7.42 2.68
CA ASN A 50 -2.80 -8.63 3.47
C ASN A 50 -2.04 -9.70 2.66
N PHE A 51 -1.11 -9.29 1.81
CA PHE A 51 -0.26 -10.15 1.02
C PHE A 51 1.19 -9.97 1.42
N ILE A 52 1.86 -11.09 1.67
CA ILE A 52 3.31 -11.15 1.90
C ILE A 52 3.95 -12.15 0.97
N LEU A 53 5.19 -11.87 0.59
CA LEU A 53 6.05 -12.74 -0.18
C LEU A 53 7.31 -13.00 0.64
N VAL A 54 7.57 -14.28 0.93
CA VAL A 54 8.78 -14.72 1.60
C VAL A 54 9.73 -15.29 0.56
N SER A 55 10.98 -14.86 0.57
CA SER A 55 11.98 -15.30 -0.40
C SER A 55 13.36 -15.43 0.22
N ASN A 56 14.07 -16.49 -0.15
CA ASN A 56 15.49 -16.65 0.09
C ASN A 56 16.16 -17.28 -1.15
N THR A 57 17.42 -17.69 -1.04
CA THR A 57 18.17 -18.28 -2.17
C THR A 57 17.66 -19.65 -2.60
N ALA A 58 16.90 -20.35 -1.76
CA ALA A 58 16.43 -21.72 -2.00
C ALA A 58 14.95 -21.80 -2.36
N ARG A 59 14.13 -20.82 -1.91
CA ARG A 59 12.68 -20.86 -2.09
C ARG A 59 12.06 -19.47 -2.15
N SER A 60 10.89 -19.39 -2.77
CA SER A 60 9.99 -18.25 -2.70
C SER A 60 8.55 -18.73 -2.61
N PHE A 61 7.73 -18.10 -1.82
CA PHE A 61 6.29 -18.34 -1.75
C PHE A 61 5.54 -17.09 -1.28
N GLY A 62 4.26 -17.00 -1.64
CA GLY A 62 3.37 -15.95 -1.19
C GLY A 62 2.34 -16.46 -0.19
N MET A 63 1.88 -15.59 0.69
CA MET A 63 0.72 -15.81 1.54
C MET A 63 -0.24 -14.63 1.43
N TYR A 64 -1.49 -14.89 1.09
CA TYR A 64 -2.54 -13.90 1.07
C TYR A 64 -3.60 -14.26 2.11
N PHE A 65 -3.79 -13.36 3.05
CA PHE A 65 -4.76 -13.47 4.14
C PHE A 65 -6.01 -12.71 3.74
N ASP A 66 -6.99 -13.41 3.19
CA ASP A 66 -8.26 -12.83 2.78
C ASP A 66 -9.14 -12.65 4.02
N TYR A 67 -9.03 -11.49 4.60
CA TYR A 67 -9.71 -11.09 5.84
C TYR A 67 -10.06 -9.61 5.77
N PRO A 68 -11.33 -9.23 6.00
CA PRO A 68 -11.82 -7.87 5.75
C PRO A 68 -11.59 -6.88 6.90
N SER A 69 -10.91 -7.27 7.95
CA SER A 69 -10.69 -6.44 9.14
C SER A 69 -9.19 -6.35 9.49
N VAL A 70 -8.89 -5.83 10.66
CA VAL A 70 -7.52 -5.59 11.12
C VAL A 70 -6.75 -6.90 11.30
N ILE A 71 -5.57 -6.98 10.72
CA ILE A 71 -4.60 -8.06 10.93
C ILE A 71 -3.30 -7.47 11.46
N THR A 72 -2.73 -8.12 12.46
CA THR A 72 -1.38 -7.83 12.96
C THR A 72 -0.39 -8.85 12.43
N PHE A 73 0.72 -8.36 11.86
CA PHE A 73 1.85 -9.16 11.39
C PHE A 73 3.08 -8.88 12.25
N ASP A 74 3.43 -9.82 13.11
CA ASP A 74 4.71 -9.83 13.81
C ASP A 74 5.70 -10.63 12.97
N ILE A 75 6.61 -9.94 12.30
CA ILE A 75 7.55 -10.56 11.36
C ILE A 75 8.94 -10.63 12.01
N GLY A 76 9.08 -11.48 13.00
CA GLY A 76 10.34 -11.63 13.71
C GLY A 76 10.68 -10.49 14.65
N TYR A 77 9.71 -9.69 15.07
CA TYR A 77 9.89 -8.62 16.04
C TYR A 77 9.97 -9.18 17.46
N THR A 78 8.96 -9.94 17.88
CA THR A 78 8.93 -10.56 19.21
C THR A 78 9.90 -11.72 19.31
N LYS A 79 9.97 -12.56 18.25
CA LYS A 79 10.87 -13.70 18.16
C LYS A 79 11.47 -13.75 16.75
N SER A 80 12.79 -13.61 16.64
CA SER A 80 13.52 -13.34 15.40
C SER A 80 13.35 -14.38 14.30
N ASP A 81 13.02 -15.62 14.67
CA ASP A 81 12.80 -16.76 13.77
C ASP A 81 11.31 -17.12 13.58
N LEU A 82 10.39 -16.28 14.08
CA LEU A 82 8.96 -16.59 14.02
C LEU A 82 8.20 -15.40 13.41
N MET A 83 7.38 -15.70 12.43
CA MET A 83 6.32 -14.79 11.98
C MET A 83 5.00 -15.24 12.61
N THR A 84 4.28 -14.31 13.21
CA THR A 84 2.95 -14.53 13.78
C THR A 84 1.96 -13.57 13.14
N VAL A 85 0.85 -14.10 12.64
CA VAL A 85 -0.26 -13.34 12.08
C VAL A 85 -1.47 -13.53 12.97
N THR A 86 -2.03 -12.43 13.46
CA THR A 86 -3.15 -12.41 14.41
C THR A 86 -4.31 -11.60 13.84
N CYS A 87 -5.51 -12.15 13.92
CA CYS A 87 -6.78 -11.48 13.64
C CYS A 87 -7.78 -11.82 14.76
N ASP A 88 -8.80 -10.99 14.91
CA ASP A 88 -9.76 -11.12 16.03
C ASP A 88 -10.77 -12.25 15.81
N GLU A 89 -11.11 -12.54 14.56
CA GLU A 89 -12.11 -13.56 14.18
C GLU A 89 -11.44 -14.75 13.51
N ALA A 90 -12.05 -15.92 13.65
CA ALA A 90 -11.54 -17.17 13.08
C ALA A 90 -11.90 -17.37 11.59
N ASP A 91 -12.78 -16.55 11.03
CA ASP A 91 -13.23 -16.64 9.64
C ASP A 91 -12.23 -15.98 8.68
N LEU A 92 -11.11 -16.64 8.48
CA LEU A 92 -10.00 -16.23 7.65
C LEU A 92 -9.74 -17.26 6.55
N THR A 93 -9.63 -16.82 5.30
CA THR A 93 -9.13 -17.66 4.21
C THR A 93 -7.66 -17.34 3.94
N LEU A 94 -6.80 -18.34 4.04
CA LEU A 94 -5.38 -18.24 3.73
C LEU A 94 -5.07 -18.90 2.37
N TYR A 95 -4.58 -18.11 1.42
CA TYR A 95 -4.01 -18.60 0.17
C TYR A 95 -2.50 -18.72 0.30
N VAL A 96 -1.97 -19.92 0.11
CA VAL A 96 -0.52 -20.15 -0.02
C VAL A 96 -0.21 -20.30 -1.51
N ILE A 97 0.70 -19.48 -1.99
CA ILE A 97 1.04 -19.37 -3.42
C ILE A 97 2.48 -19.82 -3.61
N ASP A 98 2.65 -20.97 -4.21
CA ASP A 98 3.96 -21.48 -4.61
C ASP A 98 4.37 -20.89 -5.96
N GLY A 99 5.68 -20.72 -6.17
CA GLY A 99 6.20 -20.20 -7.43
C GLY A 99 7.71 -20.34 -7.54
N LYS A 100 8.20 -20.36 -8.78
CA LYS A 100 9.63 -20.52 -9.07
C LYS A 100 10.49 -19.33 -8.65
N ASP A 101 9.90 -18.15 -8.60
CA ASP A 101 10.55 -16.89 -8.23
C ASP A 101 9.50 -15.85 -7.75
N PRO A 102 9.94 -14.72 -7.16
CA PRO A 102 9.04 -13.67 -6.68
C PRO A 102 8.07 -13.11 -7.74
N LEU A 103 8.51 -12.98 -8.99
CA LEU A 103 7.66 -12.47 -10.07
C LEU A 103 6.57 -13.45 -10.46
N ASP A 104 6.87 -14.74 -10.45
CA ASP A 104 5.88 -15.79 -10.70
C ASP A 104 4.81 -15.81 -9.62
N ILE A 105 5.19 -15.68 -8.36
CA ILE A 105 4.26 -15.56 -7.23
C ILE A 105 3.33 -14.37 -7.39
N VAL A 106 3.85 -13.19 -7.74
CA VAL A 106 3.04 -11.99 -7.99
C VAL A 106 2.07 -12.21 -9.16
N LYS A 107 2.49 -12.88 -10.24
CA LYS A 107 1.59 -13.24 -11.35
C LYS A 107 0.44 -14.15 -10.89
N GLN A 108 0.74 -15.11 -10.04
CA GLN A 108 -0.28 -16.02 -9.51
C GLN A 108 -1.22 -15.31 -8.54
N PHE A 109 -0.70 -14.46 -7.66
CA PHE A 109 -1.51 -13.60 -6.78
C PHE A 109 -2.48 -12.74 -7.60
N ARG A 110 -2.03 -12.13 -8.70
CA ARG A 110 -2.89 -11.35 -9.60
C ARG A 110 -3.98 -12.16 -10.31
N LYS A 111 -3.88 -13.48 -10.38
CA LYS A 111 -4.99 -14.34 -10.84
C LYS A 111 -6.10 -14.43 -9.79
N ILE A 112 -5.75 -14.32 -8.51
CA ILE A 112 -6.71 -14.34 -7.40
C ILE A 112 -7.44 -13.00 -7.29
N ILE A 113 -6.70 -11.89 -7.28
CA ILE A 113 -7.25 -10.54 -7.04
C ILE A 113 -7.63 -9.77 -8.31
N GLY A 114 -7.28 -10.29 -9.48
CA GLY A 114 -7.49 -9.64 -10.78
C GLY A 114 -6.26 -8.85 -11.28
N GLN A 115 -6.36 -8.41 -12.53
CA GLN A 115 -5.32 -7.63 -13.19
C GLN A 115 -5.38 -6.16 -12.75
N SER A 116 -4.21 -5.59 -12.45
CA SER A 116 -4.12 -4.15 -12.20
C SER A 116 -4.44 -3.37 -13.48
N TYR A 117 -5.22 -2.31 -13.34
CA TYR A 117 -5.37 -1.32 -14.40
C TYR A 117 -4.01 -0.65 -14.66
N ILE A 118 -3.67 -0.49 -15.93
CA ILE A 118 -2.49 0.28 -16.33
C ILE A 118 -2.99 1.67 -16.71
N PRO A 119 -2.75 2.69 -15.88
CA PRO A 119 -3.24 4.03 -16.16
C PRO A 119 -2.45 4.68 -17.30
N PRO A 120 -3.00 5.73 -17.94
CA PRO A 120 -2.30 6.51 -18.94
C PRO A 120 -1.04 7.18 -18.35
N LYS A 121 -0.10 7.51 -19.23
CA LYS A 121 1.23 8.02 -18.82
C LYS A 121 1.19 9.22 -17.88
N TYR A 122 0.24 10.15 -18.07
CA TYR A 122 0.13 11.35 -17.24
C TYR A 122 -0.17 11.01 -15.75
N ALA A 123 -0.80 9.88 -15.48
CA ALA A 123 -1.11 9.46 -14.11
C ALA A 123 0.14 9.07 -13.28
N PHE A 124 1.29 8.91 -13.95
CA PHE A 124 2.60 8.72 -13.30
C PHE A 124 3.40 10.02 -13.19
N GLY A 125 2.81 11.16 -13.59
CA GLY A 125 3.41 12.47 -13.49
C GLY A 125 3.07 13.18 -12.18
N PHE A 126 3.37 14.48 -12.12
CA PHE A 126 3.08 15.28 -10.94
C PHE A 126 1.61 15.70 -10.89
N GLY A 127 0.95 15.37 -9.78
CA GLY A 127 -0.41 15.78 -9.45
C GLY A 127 -0.42 16.82 -8.33
N GLN A 128 -0.91 18.02 -8.62
CA GLN A 128 -1.11 19.05 -7.62
C GLN A 128 -2.47 18.89 -6.94
N SER A 129 -2.46 18.74 -5.63
CA SER A 129 -3.64 18.73 -4.78
C SER A 129 -3.50 19.74 -3.66
N ARG A 130 -4.59 20.42 -3.33
CA ARG A 130 -4.65 21.32 -2.21
C ARG A 130 -6.11 21.57 -1.81
N TRP A 131 -6.39 21.54 -0.52
CA TRP A 131 -7.60 22.12 0.05
C TRP A 131 -7.63 23.63 -0.17
N GLY A 132 -8.77 24.20 -0.60
CA GLY A 132 -8.95 25.65 -0.77
C GLY A 132 -8.98 26.13 -2.22
N TYR A 133 -9.11 25.25 -3.22
CA TYR A 133 -9.46 25.65 -4.58
C TYR A 133 -10.98 25.74 -4.70
N VAL A 134 -11.53 26.96 -4.71
CA VAL A 134 -12.97 27.22 -4.67
C VAL A 134 -13.56 27.41 -6.07
N THR A 135 -12.84 28.10 -6.94
CA THR A 135 -13.32 28.51 -8.26
C THR A 135 -12.49 27.91 -9.38
N HIS A 136 -13.10 27.80 -10.58
CA HIS A 136 -12.35 27.40 -11.77
C HIS A 136 -11.17 28.30 -12.10
N ASP A 137 -11.22 29.57 -11.68
CA ASP A 137 -10.12 30.52 -11.88
C ASP A 137 -8.93 30.21 -10.95
N ASP A 138 -9.16 29.66 -9.75
CA ASP A 138 -8.10 29.17 -8.89
C ASP A 138 -7.33 28.05 -9.59
N PHE A 139 -8.04 27.10 -10.20
CA PHE A 139 -7.41 26.00 -10.94
C PHE A 139 -6.62 26.50 -12.15
N ARG A 140 -7.22 27.41 -12.95
CA ARG A 140 -6.53 28.02 -14.09
C ARG A 140 -5.29 28.77 -13.68
N LYS A 141 -5.33 29.49 -12.56
CA LYS A 141 -4.19 30.21 -11.99
C LYS A 141 -3.07 29.24 -11.66
N VAL A 142 -3.35 28.18 -10.93
CA VAL A 142 -2.35 27.16 -10.54
C VAL A 142 -1.69 26.53 -11.77
N VAL A 143 -2.48 26.14 -12.76
CA VAL A 143 -1.93 25.55 -14.01
C VAL A 143 -1.04 26.58 -14.73
N ARG A 144 -1.47 27.84 -14.85
CA ARG A 144 -0.69 28.88 -15.48
C ARG A 144 0.63 29.12 -14.75
N GLU A 145 0.62 29.28 -13.44
CA GLU A 145 1.82 29.50 -12.63
C GLU A 145 2.82 28.36 -12.75
N HIS A 146 2.38 27.10 -12.74
CA HIS A 146 3.25 25.98 -13.01
C HIS A 146 3.93 26.06 -14.39
N ARG A 147 3.19 26.47 -15.43
CA ARG A 147 3.75 26.63 -16.79
C ARG A 147 4.72 27.81 -16.88
N GLU A 148 4.39 28.93 -16.28
CA GLU A 148 5.24 30.15 -16.25
C GLU A 148 6.57 29.90 -15.51
N HIS A 149 6.53 29.14 -14.42
CA HIS A 149 7.70 28.80 -13.63
C HIS A 149 8.41 27.51 -14.06
N HIS A 150 7.98 26.89 -15.18
CA HIS A 150 8.54 25.64 -15.70
C HIS A 150 8.51 24.48 -14.70
N VAL A 151 7.52 24.46 -13.82
CA VAL A 151 7.28 23.33 -12.90
C VAL A 151 6.40 22.30 -13.61
N PRO A 152 6.81 21.03 -13.68
CA PRO A 152 5.99 19.99 -14.25
C PRO A 152 4.63 19.88 -13.56
N LEU A 153 3.57 19.68 -14.34
CA LEU A 153 2.22 19.45 -13.86
C LEU A 153 1.46 18.60 -14.89
N ASP A 154 1.01 17.44 -14.47
CA ASP A 154 0.26 16.47 -15.30
C ASP A 154 -1.21 16.38 -14.89
N MET A 155 -1.49 16.57 -13.61
CA MET A 155 -2.82 16.50 -13.03
C MET A 155 -3.03 17.60 -11.99
N ILE A 156 -4.29 18.03 -11.82
CA ILE A 156 -4.72 18.85 -10.70
C ILE A 156 -5.98 18.24 -10.11
N TYR A 157 -6.06 18.22 -8.79
CA TYR A 157 -7.21 17.69 -8.04
C TYR A 157 -8.05 18.84 -7.51
N MET A 158 -9.36 18.74 -7.67
CA MET A 158 -10.30 19.78 -7.27
C MET A 158 -10.53 19.84 -5.77
N ASP A 159 -10.30 18.70 -5.06
CA ASP A 159 -10.58 18.57 -3.64
C ASP A 159 -12.07 18.76 -3.32
N ILE A 160 -12.44 19.48 -2.25
CA ILE A 160 -13.82 19.59 -1.78
C ILE A 160 -14.42 21.02 -1.83
N ASP A 161 -13.60 22.06 -1.82
CA ASP A 161 -14.10 23.45 -1.69
C ASP A 161 -14.81 24.00 -2.95
N TYR A 162 -14.68 23.30 -4.08
CA TYR A 162 -15.42 23.65 -5.29
C TYR A 162 -16.91 23.27 -5.23
N MET A 163 -17.28 22.36 -4.34
CA MET A 163 -18.64 21.80 -4.24
C MET A 163 -19.62 22.80 -3.66
N ASP A 164 -20.85 22.81 -4.18
CA ASP A 164 -21.94 23.56 -3.57
C ASP A 164 -22.36 22.93 -2.24
N HIS A 165 -22.10 23.63 -1.13
CA HIS A 165 -22.36 23.15 0.23
C HIS A 165 -21.79 21.73 0.51
N TYR A 166 -20.64 21.41 -0.07
CA TYR A 166 -19.96 20.10 0.05
C TYR A 166 -20.81 18.90 -0.40
N LYS A 167 -21.68 19.14 -1.38
CA LYS A 167 -22.43 18.05 -2.04
C LYS A 167 -21.62 17.48 -3.20
N ASP A 168 -21.42 16.19 -3.21
CA ASP A 168 -20.68 15.53 -4.28
C ASP A 168 -21.28 15.82 -5.67
N PHE A 169 -20.39 16.02 -6.63
CA PHE A 169 -20.74 16.27 -8.04
C PHE A 169 -21.51 17.57 -8.34
N THR A 170 -21.34 18.60 -7.53
CA THR A 170 -21.94 19.93 -7.76
C THR A 170 -20.93 20.98 -8.21
#